data_b4ad978742e1feb35123eb31483fcc58
#
_entry.id   b4ad978742e1feb35123eb31483fcc58
#
_cell.length_a   1.000
_cell.length_b   1.000
_cell.length_c   1.000
_cell.angle_alpha   90.00
_cell.angle_beta   90.00
_cell.angle_gamma   90.00
#
_symmetry.space_group_name_H-M   'P 1'
#
loop_
_entity.id
_entity.type
_entity.pdbx_description
1 polymer ?
#
loop_
_entity_poly.entity_id
_entity_poly.type
_entity_poly.pdbx_seq_one_letter_code
_entity_poly.pdbx_strand_id
1 'polypeptide(L)'
;MTFEAMFAKVKELLSGADVSGIGEHLAYQFNITGEAQGIFYVEVKDGLLHVEPYSYNDCDAAFTCSAETLFKIASGQSDPVGAVFLGKLKVEGNIDKALKLKSLLPSES
;
A
#
# COMPACT_ATOMS: atom_id res chain seq x y z
N MET A 1 -6.22 -3.35 17.50
CA MET A 1 -4.94 -2.99 16.86
C MET A 1 -4.87 -1.48 16.67
N THR A 2 -3.78 -0.86 17.07
CA THR A 2 -3.58 0.59 16.86
C THR A 2 -3.02 0.84 15.47
N PHE A 3 -3.14 2.10 15.00
CA PHE A 3 -2.55 2.47 13.71
C PHE A 3 -1.02 2.24 13.74
N GLU A 4 -0.36 2.63 14.81
CA GLU A 4 1.09 2.49 14.93
C GLU A 4 1.53 1.02 14.85
N ALA A 5 0.80 0.13 15.49
CA ALA A 5 1.12 -1.30 15.44
C ALA A 5 0.89 -1.88 14.04
N MET A 6 -0.21 -1.49 13.41
CA MET A 6 -0.52 -1.91 12.05
C MET A 6 0.53 -1.37 11.07
N PHE A 7 0.86 -0.08 11.21
CA PHE A 7 1.85 0.56 10.33
C PHE A 7 3.22 -0.11 10.44
N ALA A 8 3.66 -0.42 11.66
CA ALA A 8 4.94 -1.10 11.87
C ALA A 8 4.99 -2.46 11.17
N LYS A 9 3.90 -3.22 11.25
CA LYS A 9 3.81 -4.52 10.58
C LYS A 9 3.82 -4.41 9.08
N VAL A 10 3.06 -3.47 8.53
CA VAL A 10 2.98 -3.26 7.09
C VAL A 10 4.34 -2.77 6.56
N LYS A 11 4.98 -1.86 7.27
CA LYS A 11 6.30 -1.37 6.89
C LYS A 11 7.33 -2.50 6.86
N GLU A 12 7.28 -3.39 7.84
CA GLU A 12 8.16 -4.55 7.89
C GLU A 12 7.91 -5.48 6.69
N LEU A 13 6.64 -5.75 6.38
CA LEU A 13 6.29 -6.60 5.24
C LEU A 13 6.74 -6.00 3.91
N LEU A 14 6.57 -4.69 3.74
CA LEU A 14 6.94 -4.01 2.50
C LEU A 14 8.44 -3.78 2.37
N SER A 15 9.16 -3.71 3.47
CA SER A 15 10.60 -3.43 3.45
C SER A 15 11.40 -4.53 2.75
N GLY A 16 10.83 -5.73 2.62
CA GLY A 16 11.44 -6.82 1.89
C GLY A 16 11.20 -6.79 0.38
N ALA A 17 10.41 -5.83 -0.10
CA ALA A 17 10.09 -5.75 -1.53
C ALA A 17 11.31 -5.35 -2.34
N ASP A 18 11.50 -6.02 -3.49
CA ASP A 18 12.56 -5.65 -4.42
C ASP A 18 12.04 -4.60 -5.39
N VAL A 19 12.51 -3.38 -5.23
CA VAL A 19 12.11 -2.26 -6.08
C VAL A 19 13.18 -1.88 -7.11
N SER A 20 14.25 -2.65 -7.20
CA SER A 20 15.37 -2.34 -8.10
C SER A 20 14.97 -2.36 -9.57
N GLY A 21 13.95 -3.14 -9.93
CA GLY A 21 13.44 -3.20 -11.30
C GLY A 21 12.44 -2.10 -11.66
N ILE A 22 12.09 -1.25 -10.70
CA ILE A 22 11.11 -0.19 -10.93
C ILE A 22 11.88 1.07 -11.36
N GLY A 23 11.78 1.41 -12.64
CA GLY A 23 12.50 2.53 -13.23
C GLY A 23 11.77 3.86 -13.18
N GLU A 24 10.66 3.94 -12.44
CA GLU A 24 9.88 5.16 -12.37
C GLU A 24 9.55 5.52 -10.91
N HIS A 25 9.20 6.78 -10.70
CA HIS A 25 8.73 7.26 -9.40
C HIS A 25 7.27 6.83 -9.21
N LEU A 26 7.00 6.12 -8.12
CA LEU A 26 5.64 5.72 -7.73
C LEU A 26 5.36 6.25 -6.34
N ALA A 27 4.19 6.83 -6.15
CA ALA A 27 3.79 7.35 -4.84
C ALA A 27 2.33 6.99 -4.56
N TYR A 28 2.09 6.31 -3.46
CA TYR A 28 0.76 5.87 -3.05
C TYR A 28 0.46 6.39 -1.65
N GLN A 29 -0.76 6.88 -1.46
CA GLN A 29 -1.24 7.24 -0.14
C GLN A 29 -2.26 6.20 0.31
N PHE A 30 -2.17 5.79 1.56
CA PHE A 30 -3.09 4.82 2.15
C PHE A 30 -3.88 5.49 3.25
N ASN A 31 -5.20 5.51 3.08
CA ASN A 31 -6.14 6.06 4.06
C ASN A 31 -6.78 4.88 4.78
N ILE A 32 -6.45 4.71 6.05
CA ILE A 32 -6.90 3.56 6.83
C ILE A 32 -8.12 3.96 7.65
N THR A 33 -9.18 3.17 7.54
CA THR A 33 -10.44 3.42 8.23
C THR A 33 -10.64 2.44 9.38
N GLY A 34 -11.61 2.74 10.26
CA GLY A 34 -11.94 1.86 11.38
C GLY A 34 -11.14 2.17 12.64
N GLU A 35 -10.92 1.16 13.47
CA GLU A 35 -10.25 1.33 14.76
C GLU A 35 -8.82 1.83 14.64
N ALA A 36 -8.12 1.40 13.61
CA ALA A 36 -6.72 1.78 13.40
C ALA A 36 -6.61 2.89 12.34
N GLN A 37 -7.54 3.84 12.34
CA GLN A 37 -7.56 4.89 11.34
C GLN A 37 -6.28 5.73 11.34
N GLY A 38 -5.87 6.14 10.16
CA GLY A 38 -4.67 6.95 9.98
C GLY A 38 -4.30 7.04 8.51
N ILE A 39 -3.21 7.72 8.22
CA ILE A 39 -2.72 7.91 6.86
C ILE A 39 -1.22 7.60 6.83
N PHE A 40 -0.79 6.91 5.79
CA PHE A 40 0.63 6.76 5.51
C PHE A 40 0.84 6.74 3.99
N TYR A 41 2.09 6.87 3.56
CA TYR A 41 2.40 6.77 2.14
C TYR A 41 3.48 5.71 1.89
N VAL A 42 3.48 5.19 0.66
CA VAL A 42 4.52 4.31 0.14
C VAL A 42 5.06 4.95 -1.13
N GLU A 43 6.37 5.19 -1.17
CA GLU A 43 7.00 5.85 -2.31
C GLU A 43 8.17 5.01 -2.80
N VAL A 44 8.26 4.83 -4.12
CA VAL A 44 9.43 4.24 -4.78
C VAL A 44 10.11 5.35 -5.56
N LYS A 45 11.36 5.66 -5.20
CA LYS A 45 12.12 6.72 -5.84
C LYS A 45 13.59 6.33 -5.88
N ASP A 46 14.19 6.43 -7.05
CA ASP A 46 15.63 6.16 -7.25
C ASP A 46 16.05 4.78 -6.73
N GLY A 47 15.19 3.79 -6.93
CA GLY A 47 15.47 2.41 -6.50
C GLY A 47 15.32 2.18 -5.01
N LEU A 48 14.76 3.15 -4.27
CA LEU A 48 14.56 3.05 -2.84
C LEU A 48 13.07 3.08 -2.49
N LEU A 49 12.70 2.31 -1.49
CA LEU A 49 11.34 2.26 -0.97
C LEU A 49 11.25 3.08 0.31
N HIS A 50 10.29 4.01 0.34
CA HIS A 50 10.02 4.84 1.51
C HIS A 50 8.59 4.55 1.99
N VAL A 51 8.44 4.24 3.27
CA VAL A 51 7.13 4.01 3.91
C VAL A 51 7.09 4.87 5.16
N GLU A 52 6.26 5.92 5.16
CA GLU A 52 6.22 6.90 6.23
C GLU A 52 4.78 7.22 6.65
N PRO A 53 4.53 7.50 7.94
CA PRO A 53 3.17 7.72 8.46
C PRO A 53 2.67 9.15 8.25
N TYR A 54 2.73 9.61 7.02
CA TYR A 54 2.32 10.97 6.64
C TYR A 54 1.51 10.93 5.36
N SER A 55 0.79 12.04 5.08
CA SER A 55 0.10 12.20 3.81
C SER A 55 1.09 12.57 2.71
N TYR A 56 0.68 12.29 1.46
CA TYR A 56 1.51 12.60 0.29
C TYR A 56 0.65 13.39 -0.69
N ASN A 57 0.96 14.69 -0.85
CA ASN A 57 0.11 15.61 -1.61
C ASN A 57 -0.06 15.26 -3.09
N ASP A 58 0.99 14.80 -3.73
CA ASP A 58 1.01 14.52 -5.17
C ASP A 58 1.11 13.02 -5.44
N CYS A 59 0.38 12.22 -4.68
CA CYS A 59 0.43 10.76 -4.88
C CYS A 59 -0.18 10.38 -6.23
N ASP A 60 0.37 9.33 -6.83
CA ASP A 60 -0.13 8.81 -8.11
C ASP A 60 -1.47 8.13 -7.93
N ALA A 61 -1.68 7.48 -6.80
CA ALA A 61 -2.94 6.82 -6.47
C ALA A 61 -3.13 6.83 -4.96
N ALA A 62 -4.40 6.82 -4.54
CA ALA A 62 -4.76 6.73 -3.12
C ALA A 62 -5.62 5.50 -2.91
N PHE A 63 -5.34 4.78 -1.84
CA PHE A 63 -6.07 3.58 -1.46
C PHE A 63 -6.76 3.82 -0.13
N THR A 64 -8.01 3.37 -0.02
CA THR A 64 -8.78 3.46 1.22
C THR A 64 -9.29 2.08 1.60
N CYS A 65 -8.96 1.64 2.81
CA CYS A 65 -9.40 0.34 3.31
C CYS A 65 -9.24 0.29 4.83
N SER A 66 -9.73 -0.78 5.44
CA SER A 66 -9.49 -1.04 6.86
C SER A 66 -8.08 -1.60 7.07
N ALA A 67 -7.60 -1.53 8.31
CA ALA A 67 -6.31 -2.09 8.68
C ALA A 67 -6.26 -3.60 8.40
N GLU A 68 -7.36 -4.31 8.67
CA GLU A 68 -7.44 -5.74 8.43
C GLU A 68 -7.26 -6.06 6.94
N THR A 69 -7.98 -5.34 6.08
CA THR A 69 -7.88 -5.53 4.63
C THR A 69 -6.47 -5.25 4.15
N LEU A 70 -5.88 -4.14 4.60
CA LEU A 70 -4.52 -3.79 4.21
C LEU A 70 -3.52 -4.86 4.65
N PHE A 71 -3.67 -5.35 5.87
CA PHE A 71 -2.76 -6.38 6.40
C PHE A 71 -2.81 -7.65 5.55
N LYS A 72 -4.00 -8.08 5.16
CA LYS A 72 -4.17 -9.26 4.31
C LYS A 72 -3.53 -9.05 2.93
N ILE A 73 -3.69 -7.88 2.36
CA ILE A 73 -3.08 -7.55 1.07
C ILE A 73 -1.55 -7.52 1.20
N ALA A 74 -1.04 -6.85 2.21
CA ALA A 74 0.40 -6.69 2.41
C ALA A 74 1.10 -8.01 2.73
N SER A 75 0.39 -8.95 3.35
CA SER A 75 0.93 -10.27 3.68
C SER A 75 0.76 -11.30 2.57
N GLY A 76 0.11 -10.92 1.46
CA GLY A 76 -0.12 -11.83 0.33
C GLY A 76 -1.33 -12.72 0.48
N GLN A 77 -2.12 -12.56 1.55
CA GLN A 77 -3.31 -13.39 1.79
C GLN A 77 -4.50 -12.97 0.93
N SER A 78 -4.50 -11.75 0.42
CA SER A 78 -5.59 -11.22 -0.39
C SER A 78 -5.04 -10.48 -1.58
N ASP A 79 -5.68 -10.66 -2.74
CA ASP A 79 -5.30 -9.94 -3.95
C ASP A 79 -5.93 -8.54 -3.92
N PRO A 80 -5.15 -7.48 -4.13
CA PRO A 80 -5.70 -6.12 -4.15
C PRO A 80 -6.78 -5.93 -5.21
N VAL A 81 -6.66 -6.54 -6.37
CA VAL A 81 -7.68 -6.44 -7.42
C VAL A 81 -8.99 -7.09 -6.95
N GLY A 82 -8.91 -8.26 -6.34
CA GLY A 82 -10.08 -8.93 -5.77
C GLY A 82 -10.73 -8.10 -4.66
N ALA A 83 -9.91 -7.43 -3.84
CA ALA A 83 -10.43 -6.58 -2.77
C ALA A 83 -11.24 -5.40 -3.33
N VAL A 84 -10.81 -4.83 -4.46
CA VAL A 84 -11.55 -3.75 -5.13
C VAL A 84 -12.92 -4.26 -5.60
N PHE A 85 -12.96 -5.43 -6.23
CA PHE A 85 -14.22 -6.03 -6.67
C PHE A 85 -15.18 -6.30 -5.52
N LEU A 86 -14.65 -6.65 -4.35
CA LEU A 86 -15.48 -6.93 -3.17
C LEU A 86 -15.87 -5.67 -2.41
N GLY A 87 -15.42 -4.50 -2.85
CA GLY A 87 -15.70 -3.24 -2.18
C GLY A 87 -14.91 -3.02 -0.89
N LYS A 88 -13.89 -3.83 -0.65
CA LYS A 88 -13.05 -3.72 0.55
C LYS A 88 -11.88 -2.77 0.38
N LEU A 89 -11.48 -2.51 -0.86
CA LEU A 89 -10.41 -1.58 -1.19
C LEU A 89 -10.93 -0.57 -2.19
N LYS A 90 -10.79 0.71 -1.86
CA LYS A 90 -11.17 1.80 -2.75
C LYS A 90 -9.91 2.41 -3.35
N VAL A 91 -9.90 2.64 -4.65
CA VAL A 91 -8.74 3.17 -5.37
C VAL A 91 -9.16 4.45 -6.09
N GLU A 92 -8.34 5.50 -5.94
CA GLU A 92 -8.53 6.78 -6.62
C GLU A 92 -7.21 7.19 -7.27
N GLY A 93 -7.28 7.93 -8.37
CA GLY A 93 -6.10 8.45 -9.05
C GLY A 93 -5.73 7.65 -10.29
N ASN A 94 -4.44 7.51 -10.54
CA ASN A 94 -3.93 6.84 -11.74
C ASN A 94 -4.02 5.32 -11.58
N ILE A 95 -4.96 4.71 -12.27
CA ILE A 95 -5.21 3.27 -12.16
C ILE A 95 -4.03 2.44 -12.68
N ASP A 96 -3.38 2.88 -13.76
CA ASP A 96 -2.23 2.15 -14.30
C ASP A 96 -1.10 2.07 -13.27
N LYS A 97 -0.83 3.18 -12.59
CA LYS A 97 0.19 3.18 -11.55
C LYS A 97 -0.27 2.42 -10.30
N ALA A 98 -1.56 2.48 -9.98
CA ALA A 98 -2.12 1.72 -8.88
C ALA A 98 -1.90 0.21 -9.07
N LEU A 99 -2.05 -0.29 -10.29
CA LEU A 99 -1.82 -1.70 -10.58
C LEU A 99 -0.37 -2.14 -10.33
N LYS A 100 0.57 -1.22 -10.44
CA LYS A 100 1.99 -1.50 -10.18
C LYS A 100 2.28 -1.77 -8.71
N LEU A 101 1.35 -1.42 -7.82
CA LEU A 101 1.48 -1.76 -6.41
C LEU A 101 1.66 -3.27 -6.20
N LYS A 102 1.10 -4.08 -7.07
CA LYS A 102 1.24 -5.54 -6.97
C LYS A 102 2.70 -5.98 -7.02
N SER A 103 3.56 -5.21 -7.69
CA SER A 103 4.99 -5.50 -7.77
C SER A 103 5.70 -5.35 -6.42
N LEU A 104 5.11 -4.58 -5.51
CA LEU A 104 5.67 -4.31 -4.19
C LEU A 104 5.20 -5.33 -3.15
N LEU A 105 4.19 -6.13 -3.48
CA LEU A 105 3.56 -7.03 -2.53
C LEU A 105 4.11 -8.45 -2.69
N PRO A 106 4.18 -9.22 -1.60
CA PRO A 106 4.57 -10.62 -1.72
C PRO A 106 3.55 -11.35 -2.58
N SER A 107 4.03 -12.23 -3.44
CA SER A 107 3.15 -13.04 -4.28
C SER A 107 3.00 -14.42 -3.67
N GLU A 108 1.78 -14.94 -3.67
CA GLU A 108 1.55 -16.34 -3.35
C GLU A 108 1.91 -17.14 -4.59
N SER A 109 2.78 -18.05 -4.42
CA SER A 109 3.16 -18.97 -5.48
C SER A 109 2.69 -20.34 -5.14
#